data_d8edf6cd05d8f150896555a56862769f
#
_entry.id   d8edf6cd05d8f150896555a56862769f
#
_cell.length_a   1.000
_cell.length_b   1.000
_cell.length_c   1.000
_cell.angle_alpha   90.00
_cell.angle_beta   90.00
_cell.angle_gamma   90.00
#
_symmetry.space_group_name_H-M   'P 1'
#
loop_
_entity.id
_entity.type
_entity.pdbx_description
1 polymer ?
#
loop_
_entity_poly.entity_id
_entity_poly.type
_entity_poly.pdbx_seq_one_letter_code
_entity_poly.pdbx_strand_id
1 'polypeptide(L)'
;MLRTLNSEEVYVVPLFISEGYFTEQVIPRELRLAEFDVDQWDSDGTSASSTTLRATDVDKTVHYCGPAGTHDAMTDVIVRRAESVTGDDEVGEGFGLAVVGHGTERNENSAKAIRYHADRIRESGRFDEVHDLYMDEEPEVDDVSDHFDTDDVVVVPLFIADGYHTQEDIPEDMGLTDDYRTGWDTPTEVDGVNIWYAGAVGTEPLMADVLLERARDAGAAVGTAVEEAREQTRACGD
;
A
#
# COMPACT_ATOMS: atom_id res chain seq x y z
N MET A 1 -0.05 -1.04 -26.04
CA MET A 1 -1.05 -1.39 -25.02
C MET A 1 -2.36 -0.64 -25.25
N LEU A 2 -2.45 0.69 -25.24
CA LEU A 2 -3.72 1.42 -25.44
C LEU A 2 -4.46 1.06 -26.74
N ARG A 3 -3.73 0.76 -27.82
CA ARG A 3 -4.30 0.39 -29.14
C ARG A 3 -5.13 -0.90 -29.12
N THR A 4 -4.92 -1.78 -28.16
CA THR A 4 -5.63 -3.08 -28.08
C THR A 4 -6.95 -2.99 -27.31
N LEU A 5 -7.20 -1.86 -26.64
CA LEU A 5 -8.44 -1.63 -25.93
C LEU A 5 -9.51 -1.09 -26.87
N ASN A 6 -10.74 -1.57 -26.73
CA ASN A 6 -11.87 -1.13 -27.56
C ASN A 6 -12.58 0.12 -27.03
N SER A 7 -12.27 0.53 -25.80
CA SER A 7 -12.87 1.72 -25.16
C SER A 7 -12.25 3.02 -25.70
N GLU A 8 -13.06 4.08 -25.82
CA GLU A 8 -12.59 5.43 -26.13
C GLU A 8 -12.05 6.16 -24.89
N GLU A 9 -12.56 5.80 -23.71
CA GLU A 9 -12.05 6.27 -22.40
C GLU A 9 -11.30 5.17 -21.69
N VAL A 10 -10.17 5.48 -21.10
CA VAL A 10 -9.29 4.54 -20.40
C VAL A 10 -8.83 5.16 -19.09
N TYR A 11 -9.01 4.45 -18.01
CA TYR A 11 -8.50 4.81 -16.69
C TYR A 11 -7.23 4.02 -16.42
N VAL A 12 -6.16 4.72 -16.07
CA VAL A 12 -4.86 4.13 -15.76
C VAL A 12 -4.55 4.41 -14.31
N VAL A 13 -4.57 3.37 -13.49
CA VAL A 13 -4.20 3.43 -12.07
C VAL A 13 -2.84 2.76 -11.90
N PRO A 14 -1.76 3.52 -11.60
CA PRO A 14 -0.47 2.94 -11.31
C PRO A 14 -0.53 2.08 -10.05
N LEU A 15 -0.12 0.82 -10.15
CA LEU A 15 -0.02 -0.08 -9.01
C LEU A 15 1.34 0.12 -8.31
N PHE A 16 1.45 1.23 -7.59
CA PHE A 16 2.61 1.67 -6.82
C PHE A 16 2.15 2.19 -5.46
N ILE A 17 3.05 2.21 -4.48
CA ILE A 17 2.74 2.74 -3.14
C ILE A 17 2.71 4.26 -3.14
N SER A 18 3.61 4.91 -3.88
CA SER A 18 3.75 6.37 -3.89
C SER A 18 4.08 6.91 -5.27
N GLU A 19 4.01 8.22 -5.41
CA GLU A 19 4.53 8.96 -6.56
C GLU A 19 6.05 8.82 -6.64
N GLY A 20 6.57 8.85 -7.87
CA GLY A 20 8.00 8.79 -8.13
C GLY A 20 8.31 8.65 -9.61
N TYR A 21 9.59 8.43 -9.93
CA TYR A 21 10.11 8.43 -11.29
C TYR A 21 9.28 7.58 -12.28
N PHE A 22 8.81 6.40 -11.86
CA PHE A 22 8.02 5.54 -12.75
C PHE A 22 6.64 6.12 -13.02
N THR A 23 5.94 6.57 -11.99
CA THR A 23 4.57 7.10 -12.11
C THR A 23 4.54 8.47 -12.75
N GLU A 24 5.57 9.29 -12.54
CA GLU A 24 5.64 10.68 -13.01
C GLU A 24 6.25 10.81 -14.41
N GLN A 25 7.17 9.91 -14.78
CA GLN A 25 7.92 10.06 -16.02
C GLN A 25 7.84 8.85 -16.96
N VAL A 26 8.03 7.63 -16.42
CA VAL A 26 8.15 6.44 -17.28
C VAL A 26 6.80 6.05 -17.85
N ILE A 27 5.78 5.85 -17.02
CA ILE A 27 4.46 5.38 -17.45
C ILE A 27 3.80 6.40 -18.40
N PRO A 28 3.72 7.70 -18.09
CA PRO A 28 3.16 8.69 -19.00
C PRO A 28 3.86 8.71 -20.36
N ARG A 29 5.19 8.64 -20.38
CA ARG A 29 5.98 8.58 -21.61
C ARG A 29 5.69 7.33 -22.43
N GLU A 30 5.65 6.15 -21.80
CA GLU A 30 5.40 4.88 -22.48
C GLU A 30 3.95 4.79 -23.01
N LEU A 31 3.01 5.41 -22.31
CA LEU A 31 1.62 5.56 -22.76
C LEU A 31 1.46 6.69 -23.79
N ARG A 32 2.51 7.47 -24.05
CA ARG A 32 2.52 8.63 -24.95
C ARG A 32 1.42 9.64 -24.63
N LEU A 33 1.28 9.95 -23.36
CA LEU A 33 0.34 10.96 -22.89
C LEU A 33 0.86 12.35 -23.25
N ALA A 34 0.05 13.11 -24.02
CA ALA A 34 0.38 14.47 -24.38
C ALA A 34 0.22 15.38 -23.15
N GLU A 35 1.17 16.29 -22.97
CA GLU A 35 1.06 17.38 -22.00
C GLU A 35 0.90 16.89 -20.54
N PHE A 36 1.42 15.69 -20.23
CA PHE A 36 1.47 15.27 -18.84
C PHE A 36 2.43 16.17 -18.05
N ASP A 37 1.89 16.84 -17.05
CA ASP A 37 2.61 17.75 -16.16
C ASP A 37 2.48 17.23 -14.73
N VAL A 38 3.60 16.81 -14.17
CA VAL A 38 3.67 16.26 -12.80
C VAL A 38 3.28 17.32 -11.77
N ASP A 39 3.55 18.59 -12.03
CA ASP A 39 3.22 19.69 -11.11
C ASP A 39 1.70 19.93 -10.99
N GLN A 40 0.90 19.31 -11.85
CA GLN A 40 -0.56 19.30 -11.76
C GLN A 40 -1.10 18.16 -10.89
N TRP A 41 -0.25 17.22 -10.48
CA TRP A 41 -0.59 16.28 -9.44
C TRP A 41 -0.47 16.96 -8.09
N ASP A 42 -1.54 16.88 -7.31
CA ASP A 42 -1.57 17.42 -5.96
C ASP A 42 -0.61 16.63 -5.09
N SER A 43 0.52 17.24 -4.75
CA SER A 43 1.65 16.60 -4.08
C SER A 43 1.49 16.52 -2.56
N ASP A 44 0.32 16.87 -2.02
CA ASP A 44 0.06 16.80 -0.57
C ASP A 44 -0.29 15.39 -0.05
N GLY A 45 -0.21 14.38 -0.94
CA GLY A 45 -0.36 12.96 -0.56
C GLY A 45 -1.80 12.51 -0.31
N THR A 46 -2.76 13.40 -0.49
CA THR A 46 -4.16 13.08 -0.26
C THR A 46 -4.93 12.95 -1.56
N SER A 47 -5.45 11.76 -1.81
CA SER A 47 -6.67 11.42 -2.53
C SER A 47 -7.08 12.27 -3.75
N ALA A 48 -7.48 11.63 -4.81
CA ALA A 48 -8.22 12.18 -5.95
C ALA A 48 -7.43 12.90 -7.06
N SER A 49 -6.10 12.85 -7.11
CA SER A 49 -5.41 13.38 -8.27
C SER A 49 -5.56 12.46 -9.48
N SER A 50 -6.31 12.90 -10.46
CA SER A 50 -6.31 12.33 -11.80
C SER A 50 -6.17 13.44 -12.83
N THR A 51 -5.41 13.17 -13.88
CA THR A 51 -5.26 14.10 -15.01
C THR A 51 -5.86 13.49 -16.26
N THR A 52 -6.76 14.21 -16.92
CA THR A 52 -7.37 13.78 -18.18
C THR A 52 -6.52 14.24 -19.35
N LEU A 53 -6.00 13.28 -20.11
CA LEU A 53 -5.05 13.51 -21.19
C LEU A 53 -5.50 12.80 -22.48
N ARG A 54 -4.92 13.20 -23.61
CA ARG A 54 -5.04 12.46 -24.86
C ARG A 54 -3.75 11.70 -25.15
N ALA A 55 -3.89 10.44 -25.54
CA ALA A 55 -2.76 9.69 -26.06
C ALA A 55 -2.46 10.18 -27.50
N THR A 56 -1.19 10.49 -27.80
CA THR A 56 -0.79 11.13 -29.05
C THR A 56 -0.88 10.24 -30.29
N ASP A 57 -0.94 8.92 -30.11
CA ASP A 57 -0.89 7.94 -31.20
C ASP A 57 -2.18 7.11 -31.38
N VAL A 58 -3.19 7.36 -30.56
CA VAL A 58 -4.51 6.77 -30.63
C VAL A 58 -5.57 7.79 -30.22
N ASP A 59 -6.75 7.72 -30.81
CA ASP A 59 -7.86 8.61 -30.46
C ASP A 59 -8.57 8.11 -29.20
N LYS A 60 -7.92 8.30 -28.05
CA LYS A 60 -8.42 7.88 -26.73
C LYS A 60 -8.21 8.98 -25.70
N THR A 61 -9.21 9.13 -24.85
CA THR A 61 -9.09 9.90 -23.62
C THR A 61 -8.52 9.01 -22.53
N VAL A 62 -7.46 9.44 -21.89
CA VAL A 62 -6.80 8.71 -20.79
C VAL A 62 -6.94 9.52 -19.50
N HIS A 63 -7.59 8.93 -18.51
CA HIS A 63 -7.60 9.44 -17.15
C HIS A 63 -6.44 8.77 -16.41
N TYR A 64 -5.37 9.53 -16.22
CA TYR A 64 -4.18 9.05 -15.53
C TYR A 64 -4.32 9.38 -14.05
N CYS A 65 -4.49 8.33 -13.22
CA CYS A 65 -4.78 8.45 -11.81
C CYS A 65 -3.50 8.44 -10.98
N GLY A 66 -3.57 8.91 -9.75
CA GLY A 66 -2.52 8.75 -8.76
C GLY A 66 -2.25 7.26 -8.43
N PRO A 67 -1.13 6.94 -7.79
CA PRO A 67 -0.80 5.57 -7.39
C PRO A 67 -1.84 4.97 -6.44
N ALA A 68 -1.99 3.65 -6.49
CA ALA A 68 -2.94 2.95 -5.62
C ALA A 68 -2.63 3.17 -4.13
N GLY A 69 -1.34 3.16 -3.77
CA GLY A 69 -0.89 3.26 -2.37
C GLY A 69 -1.14 4.61 -1.70
N THR A 70 -1.44 5.67 -2.46
CA THR A 70 -1.79 6.98 -1.88
C THR A 70 -3.30 7.18 -1.71
N HIS A 71 -4.12 6.17 -1.98
CA HIS A 71 -5.56 6.26 -1.85
C HIS A 71 -6.01 5.93 -0.42
N ASP A 72 -7.00 6.66 0.10
CA ASP A 72 -7.55 6.49 1.46
C ASP A 72 -7.96 5.05 1.78
N ALA A 73 -8.52 4.33 0.81
CA ALA A 73 -8.92 2.94 0.95
C ALA A 73 -7.75 1.99 1.25
N MET A 74 -6.49 2.40 1.01
CA MET A 74 -5.33 1.61 1.40
C MET A 74 -5.21 1.45 2.93
N THR A 75 -5.72 2.41 3.70
CA THR A 75 -5.80 2.30 5.15
C THR A 75 -6.57 1.05 5.59
N ASP A 76 -7.71 0.77 4.93
CA ASP A 76 -8.52 -0.42 5.23
C ASP A 76 -7.80 -1.72 4.81
N VAL A 77 -7.00 -1.67 3.74
CA VAL A 77 -6.18 -2.81 3.29
C VAL A 77 -5.13 -3.17 4.34
N ILE A 78 -4.45 -2.15 4.91
CA ILE A 78 -3.46 -2.34 5.97
C ILE A 78 -4.10 -2.99 7.19
N VAL A 79 -5.24 -2.46 7.65
CA VAL A 79 -5.97 -3.00 8.79
C VAL A 79 -6.42 -4.43 8.52
N ARG A 80 -7.00 -4.70 7.34
CA ARG A 80 -7.41 -6.05 6.96
C ARG A 80 -6.24 -7.03 6.92
N ARG A 81 -5.06 -6.56 6.50
CA ARG A 81 -3.84 -7.38 6.50
C ARG A 81 -3.41 -7.75 7.93
N ALA A 82 -3.51 -6.81 8.88
CA ALA A 82 -3.26 -7.08 10.29
C ALA A 82 -4.25 -8.14 10.84
N GLU A 83 -5.54 -8.01 10.55
CA GLU A 83 -6.56 -8.99 10.93
C GLU A 83 -6.24 -10.39 10.39
N SER A 84 -5.81 -10.47 9.13
CA SER A 84 -5.56 -11.75 8.46
C SER A 84 -4.40 -12.54 9.08
N VAL A 85 -3.36 -11.87 9.60
CA VAL A 85 -2.19 -12.55 10.18
C VAL A 85 -2.44 -12.99 11.62
N THR A 86 -3.24 -12.24 12.38
CA THR A 86 -3.61 -12.61 13.75
C THR A 86 -4.75 -13.62 13.79
N GLY A 87 -5.52 -13.74 12.70
CA GLY A 87 -6.73 -14.56 12.66
C GLY A 87 -7.88 -13.98 13.49
N ASP A 88 -7.79 -12.69 13.84
CA ASP A 88 -8.76 -11.97 14.65
C ASP A 88 -9.30 -10.76 13.84
N ASP A 89 -10.58 -10.81 13.49
CA ASP A 89 -11.27 -9.72 12.76
C ASP A 89 -11.44 -8.45 13.64
N GLU A 90 -11.20 -8.56 14.95
CA GLU A 90 -11.29 -7.47 15.92
C GLU A 90 -9.90 -7.06 16.44
N VAL A 91 -8.81 -7.49 15.78
CA VAL A 91 -7.44 -7.12 16.18
C VAL A 91 -7.31 -5.61 16.40
N GLY A 92 -6.70 -5.21 17.50
CA GLY A 92 -6.55 -3.78 17.82
C GLY A 92 -6.27 -3.54 19.29
N GLU A 93 -7.24 -3.76 20.19
CA GLU A 93 -7.01 -3.59 21.64
C GLU A 93 -5.95 -4.59 22.15
N GLY A 94 -4.92 -4.09 22.80
CA GLY A 94 -3.77 -4.88 23.28
C GLY A 94 -2.68 -5.09 22.21
N PHE A 95 -2.87 -4.59 21.00
CA PHE A 95 -1.88 -4.70 19.91
C PHE A 95 -1.29 -3.34 19.51
N GLY A 96 0.01 -3.35 19.26
CA GLY A 96 0.68 -2.32 18.45
C GLY A 96 0.59 -2.66 16.95
N LEU A 97 0.68 -1.65 16.10
CA LEU A 97 0.77 -1.78 14.65
C LEU A 97 1.98 -1.02 14.10
N ALA A 98 2.89 -1.73 13.45
CA ALA A 98 3.95 -1.16 12.64
C ALA A 98 3.55 -1.18 11.15
N VAL A 99 3.47 -0.03 10.51
CA VAL A 99 3.34 0.08 9.05
C VAL A 99 4.74 0.26 8.48
N VAL A 100 5.26 -0.75 7.79
CA VAL A 100 6.66 -0.77 7.34
C VAL A 100 6.76 -0.45 5.86
N GLY A 101 7.67 0.43 5.50
CA GLY A 101 7.98 0.74 4.12
C GLY A 101 9.46 0.85 3.84
N HIS A 102 9.78 1.14 2.57
CA HIS A 102 11.18 1.22 2.17
C HIS A 102 11.91 2.39 2.86
N GLY A 103 11.27 3.56 2.90
CA GLY A 103 11.95 4.80 3.24
C GLY A 103 13.02 5.13 2.18
N THR A 104 13.38 6.36 2.01
CA THR A 104 14.57 6.74 1.22
C THR A 104 14.77 8.25 1.27
N GLU A 105 15.98 8.68 1.59
CA GLU A 105 16.36 10.11 1.55
C GLU A 105 16.22 10.75 0.16
N ARG A 106 16.13 9.93 -0.91
CA ARG A 106 16.07 10.41 -2.30
C ARG A 106 14.67 10.83 -2.73
N ASN A 107 13.63 10.29 -2.10
CA ASN A 107 12.24 10.58 -2.43
C ASN A 107 11.36 10.39 -1.19
N GLU A 108 10.96 11.48 -0.58
CA GLU A 108 10.12 11.51 0.61
C GLU A 108 8.69 10.96 0.37
N ASN A 109 8.27 10.75 -0.88
CA ASN A 109 6.89 10.35 -1.17
C ASN A 109 6.56 8.96 -0.62
N SER A 110 7.55 8.05 -0.57
CA SER A 110 7.36 6.73 0.05
C SER A 110 7.06 6.87 1.53
N ALA A 111 7.91 7.59 2.27
CA ALA A 111 7.72 7.84 3.69
C ALA A 111 6.42 8.64 3.97
N LYS A 112 6.07 9.61 3.12
CA LYS A 112 4.80 10.35 3.24
C LYS A 112 3.59 9.43 3.14
N ALA A 113 3.57 8.50 2.18
CA ALA A 113 2.46 7.56 2.02
C ALA A 113 2.32 6.63 3.24
N ILE A 114 3.44 6.11 3.76
CA ILE A 114 3.45 5.25 4.94
C ILE A 114 2.94 6.01 6.16
N ARG A 115 3.52 7.18 6.43
CA ARG A 115 3.11 8.06 7.53
C ARG A 115 1.64 8.46 7.45
N TYR A 116 1.16 8.80 6.25
CA TYR A 116 -0.24 9.15 6.03
C TYR A 116 -1.19 8.05 6.50
N HIS A 117 -0.94 6.79 6.14
CA HIS A 117 -1.79 5.67 6.56
C HIS A 117 -1.61 5.34 8.05
N ALA A 118 -0.39 5.39 8.57
CA ALA A 118 -0.12 5.19 9.98
C ALA A 118 -0.86 6.24 10.84
N ASP A 119 -0.83 7.52 10.45
CA ASP A 119 -1.54 8.59 11.15
C ASP A 119 -3.05 8.35 11.15
N ARG A 120 -3.65 7.98 10.01
CA ARG A 120 -5.09 7.68 9.92
C ARG A 120 -5.49 6.51 10.82
N ILE A 121 -4.68 5.45 10.87
CA ILE A 121 -4.94 4.31 11.74
C ILE A 121 -4.79 4.73 13.22
N ARG A 122 -3.78 5.52 13.54
CA ARG A 122 -3.55 6.08 14.89
C ARG A 122 -4.74 6.94 15.34
N GLU A 123 -5.25 7.81 14.46
CA GLU A 123 -6.41 8.65 14.74
C GLU A 123 -7.70 7.85 14.93
N SER A 124 -7.81 6.66 14.34
CA SER A 124 -8.97 5.79 14.54
C SER A 124 -9.06 5.22 15.96
N GLY A 125 -7.93 5.18 16.68
CA GLY A 125 -7.83 4.60 18.01
C GLY A 125 -8.09 3.10 18.06
N ARG A 126 -7.92 2.41 16.92
CA ARG A 126 -8.17 0.96 16.84
C ARG A 126 -7.07 0.13 17.50
N PHE A 127 -5.81 0.52 17.33
CA PHE A 127 -4.65 -0.10 17.97
C PHE A 127 -4.18 0.76 19.14
N ASP A 128 -3.59 0.15 20.15
CA ASP A 128 -3.07 0.86 21.31
C ASP A 128 -1.89 1.77 20.93
N GLU A 129 -1.07 1.29 20.00
CA GLU A 129 0.05 2.05 19.43
C GLU A 129 0.13 1.85 17.92
N VAL A 130 0.54 2.88 17.17
CA VAL A 130 0.76 2.79 15.73
C VAL A 130 2.03 3.56 15.36
N HIS A 131 2.98 2.88 14.72
CA HIS A 131 4.23 3.47 14.26
C HIS A 131 4.47 3.21 12.78
N ASP A 132 5.11 4.17 12.11
CA ASP A 132 5.67 4.02 10.79
C ASP A 132 7.15 3.71 10.93
N LEU A 133 7.60 2.59 10.34
CA LEU A 133 8.99 2.13 10.38
C LEU A 133 9.53 1.94 8.95
N TYR A 134 10.84 2.02 8.80
CA TYR A 134 11.49 2.06 7.50
C TYR A 134 12.70 1.14 7.42
N MET A 135 13.04 0.72 6.19
CA MET A 135 14.24 -0.07 5.93
C MET A 135 15.51 0.79 5.80
N ASP A 136 15.40 2.00 5.24
CA ASP A 136 16.54 2.84 4.85
C ASP A 136 16.57 4.20 5.57
N GLU A 137 15.70 4.45 6.53
CA GLU A 137 15.67 5.69 7.33
C GLU A 137 15.05 5.49 8.70
N GLU A 138 15.32 6.41 9.62
CA GLU A 138 14.74 6.41 10.97
C GLU A 138 13.23 6.77 10.99
N PRO A 139 12.42 6.09 11.84
CA PRO A 139 12.79 4.97 12.72
C PRO A 139 12.98 3.66 11.93
N GLU A 140 14.09 2.96 12.18
CA GLU A 140 14.44 1.75 11.44
C GLU A 140 13.64 0.53 11.90
N VAL A 141 13.45 -0.42 10.99
CA VAL A 141 12.65 -1.63 11.23
C VAL A 141 13.36 -2.67 12.09
N ASP A 142 14.70 -2.63 12.15
CA ASP A 142 15.54 -3.53 12.96
C ASP A 142 15.39 -3.31 14.48
N ASP A 143 15.01 -2.10 14.89
CA ASP A 143 14.74 -1.75 16.28
C ASP A 143 13.23 -1.84 16.64
N VAL A 144 12.44 -2.66 15.92
CA VAL A 144 10.98 -2.70 16.06
C VAL A 144 10.50 -2.87 17.51
N SER A 145 11.16 -3.71 18.31
CA SER A 145 10.81 -3.95 19.71
C SER A 145 11.00 -2.72 20.60
N ASP A 146 11.93 -1.82 20.27
CA ASP A 146 12.23 -0.62 21.03
C ASP A 146 11.20 0.51 20.84
N HIS A 147 10.35 0.38 19.79
CA HIS A 147 9.35 1.38 19.45
C HIS A 147 7.97 1.14 20.08
N PHE A 148 7.75 -0.01 20.74
CA PHE A 148 6.45 -0.39 21.30
C PHE A 148 6.53 -0.67 22.80
N ASP A 149 5.52 -0.20 23.51
CA ASP A 149 5.28 -0.57 24.92
C ASP A 149 4.31 -1.76 25.03
N THR A 150 3.62 -2.15 23.94
CA THR A 150 2.71 -3.31 23.86
C THR A 150 3.50 -4.61 23.70
N ASP A 151 3.00 -5.72 24.32
CA ASP A 151 3.62 -7.05 24.26
C ASP A 151 3.39 -7.75 22.89
N ASP A 152 2.34 -7.37 22.14
CA ASP A 152 1.98 -7.93 20.84
C ASP A 152 1.99 -6.82 19.78
N VAL A 153 2.77 -7.00 18.71
CA VAL A 153 2.92 -6.05 17.62
C VAL A 153 2.64 -6.71 16.27
N VAL A 154 1.70 -6.17 15.52
CA VAL A 154 1.47 -6.58 14.13
C VAL A 154 2.32 -5.72 13.22
N VAL A 155 3.10 -6.34 12.37
CA VAL A 155 3.93 -5.67 11.37
C VAL A 155 3.35 -5.89 9.97
N VAL A 156 2.98 -4.81 9.30
CA VAL A 156 2.37 -4.84 7.97
C VAL A 156 3.26 -4.10 6.97
N PRO A 157 3.94 -4.84 6.06
CA PRO A 157 4.73 -4.24 4.99
C PRO A 157 3.84 -3.55 3.95
N LEU A 158 3.98 -2.23 3.79
CA LEU A 158 3.29 -1.44 2.77
C LEU A 158 4.03 -1.55 1.42
N PHE A 159 3.95 -2.73 0.81
CA PHE A 159 4.54 -3.08 -0.48
C PHE A 159 3.47 -3.65 -1.41
N ILE A 160 3.64 -3.41 -2.73
CA ILE A 160 2.66 -3.87 -3.74
C ILE A 160 2.71 -5.38 -3.98
N ALA A 161 3.81 -6.03 -3.67
CA ALA A 161 3.97 -7.47 -3.87
C ALA A 161 4.96 -8.03 -2.87
N ASP A 162 4.78 -9.30 -2.56
CA ASP A 162 5.83 -10.05 -1.89
C ASP A 162 7.06 -10.15 -2.79
N GLY A 163 8.23 -9.96 -2.20
CA GLY A 163 9.49 -9.96 -2.89
C GLY A 163 10.66 -9.99 -1.92
N TYR A 164 11.84 -9.68 -2.39
CA TYR A 164 13.08 -9.75 -1.62
C TYR A 164 12.95 -9.01 -0.27
N HIS A 165 12.51 -7.75 -0.30
CA HIS A 165 12.36 -6.96 0.93
C HIS A 165 11.39 -7.58 1.93
N THR A 166 10.22 -8.04 1.50
CA THR A 166 9.18 -8.53 2.41
C THR A 166 9.38 -10.00 2.82
N GLN A 167 10.19 -10.77 2.10
CA GLN A 167 10.39 -12.19 2.34
C GLN A 167 11.79 -12.53 2.88
N GLU A 168 12.75 -11.63 2.75
CA GLU A 168 14.15 -11.80 3.15
C GLU A 168 14.60 -10.65 4.05
N ASP A 169 14.78 -9.42 3.55
CA ASP A 169 15.42 -8.33 4.27
C ASP A 169 14.68 -7.96 5.57
N ILE A 170 13.40 -7.58 5.49
CA ILE A 170 12.64 -7.12 6.68
C ILE A 170 12.57 -8.22 7.76
N PRO A 171 12.25 -9.50 7.45
CA PRO A 171 12.28 -10.56 8.46
C PRO A 171 13.65 -10.80 9.10
N GLU A 172 14.74 -10.69 8.32
CA GLU A 172 16.09 -10.83 8.85
C GLU A 172 16.50 -9.62 9.70
N ASP A 173 16.23 -8.39 9.24
CA ASP A 173 16.52 -7.15 9.95
C ASP A 173 15.79 -7.09 11.31
N MET A 174 14.53 -7.52 11.36
CA MET A 174 13.74 -7.61 12.59
C MET A 174 14.13 -8.76 13.52
N GLY A 175 15.04 -9.64 13.10
CA GLY A 175 15.46 -10.81 13.89
C GLY A 175 14.40 -11.93 13.97
N LEU A 176 13.43 -12.00 13.05
CA LEU A 176 12.46 -13.10 12.99
C LEU A 176 13.13 -14.41 12.56
N THR A 177 14.20 -14.34 11.81
CA THR A 177 14.96 -15.48 11.33
C THR A 177 16.42 -15.10 11.02
N ASP A 178 17.36 -16.04 11.18
CA ASP A 178 18.75 -15.90 10.73
C ASP A 178 18.95 -16.32 9.25
N ASP A 179 17.98 -17.01 8.67
CA ASP A 179 17.96 -17.45 7.26
C ASP A 179 16.51 -17.58 6.78
N TYR A 180 16.07 -16.66 5.93
CA TYR A 180 14.72 -16.61 5.37
C TYR A 180 14.26 -17.94 4.75
N ARG A 181 15.19 -18.80 4.31
CA ARG A 181 14.86 -20.11 3.71
C ARG A 181 14.28 -21.09 4.73
N THR A 182 14.52 -20.85 6.01
CA THR A 182 13.97 -21.68 7.08
C THR A 182 12.57 -21.28 7.50
N GLY A 183 12.15 -20.06 7.06
CA GLY A 183 10.91 -19.44 7.50
C GLY A 183 10.97 -19.00 8.97
N TRP A 184 9.88 -18.48 9.47
CA TRP A 184 9.69 -18.05 10.85
C TRP A 184 8.27 -18.41 11.31
N ASP A 185 8.10 -18.53 12.61
CA ASP A 185 6.77 -18.67 13.20
C ASP A 185 6.06 -17.31 13.28
N THR A 186 4.75 -17.30 13.32
CA THR A 186 3.95 -16.08 13.53
C THR A 186 2.95 -16.37 14.65
N PRO A 187 3.05 -15.71 15.83
CA PRO A 187 4.09 -14.73 16.17
C PRO A 187 5.47 -15.33 16.43
N THR A 188 6.53 -14.51 16.26
CA THR A 188 7.88 -14.77 16.74
C THR A 188 8.20 -13.79 17.87
N GLU A 189 8.78 -14.26 18.98
CA GLU A 189 9.25 -13.39 20.06
C GLU A 189 10.61 -12.79 19.71
N VAL A 190 10.71 -11.47 19.71
CA VAL A 190 11.93 -10.70 19.52
C VAL A 190 12.07 -9.72 20.68
N ASP A 191 13.12 -9.80 21.47
CA ASP A 191 13.44 -8.94 22.62
C ASP A 191 12.26 -8.72 23.59
N GLY A 192 11.41 -9.75 23.75
CA GLY A 192 10.28 -9.76 24.68
C GLY A 192 8.95 -9.29 24.07
N VAL A 193 8.93 -8.94 22.78
CA VAL A 193 7.73 -8.56 22.03
C VAL A 193 7.35 -9.67 21.07
N ASN A 194 6.08 -10.03 21.02
CA ASN A 194 5.54 -10.98 20.03
C ASN A 194 5.26 -10.29 18.71
N ILE A 195 6.03 -10.59 17.69
CA ILE A 195 5.90 -9.99 16.35
C ILE A 195 5.01 -10.86 15.45
N TRP A 196 3.89 -10.29 15.04
CA TRP A 196 2.95 -10.85 14.06
C TRP A 196 3.24 -10.28 12.67
N TYR A 197 4.15 -10.92 11.94
CA TYR A 197 4.59 -10.41 10.63
C TYR A 197 3.62 -10.81 9.52
N ALA A 198 3.02 -9.83 8.86
CA ALA A 198 2.14 -10.01 7.71
C ALA A 198 2.93 -10.01 6.40
N GLY A 199 2.38 -10.57 5.34
CA GLY A 199 2.92 -10.36 4.00
C GLY A 199 2.57 -8.97 3.42
N ALA A 200 3.07 -8.66 2.23
CA ALA A 200 2.82 -7.38 1.56
C ALA A 200 1.32 -7.09 1.40
N VAL A 201 0.92 -5.83 1.61
CA VAL A 201 -0.48 -5.39 1.44
C VAL A 201 -1.01 -5.64 0.03
N GLY A 202 -0.14 -5.59 -0.99
CA GLY A 202 -0.55 -5.78 -2.38
C GLY A 202 -1.06 -7.19 -2.70
N THR A 203 -0.86 -8.16 -1.82
CA THR A 203 -1.43 -9.52 -1.93
C THR A 203 -2.83 -9.62 -1.32
N GLU A 204 -3.30 -8.57 -0.65
CA GLU A 204 -4.63 -8.54 -0.05
C GLU A 204 -5.72 -8.38 -1.14
N PRO A 205 -6.77 -9.21 -1.16
CA PRO A 205 -7.84 -9.10 -2.16
C PRO A 205 -8.50 -7.71 -2.23
N LEU A 206 -8.58 -6.98 -1.12
CA LEU A 206 -9.11 -5.61 -1.08
C LEU A 206 -8.33 -4.61 -1.95
N MET A 207 -7.13 -4.95 -2.43
CA MET A 207 -6.42 -4.13 -3.41
C MET A 207 -7.22 -3.90 -4.69
N ALA A 208 -8.10 -4.83 -5.08
CA ALA A 208 -9.01 -4.63 -6.20
C ALA A 208 -9.98 -3.47 -5.95
N ASP A 209 -10.49 -3.35 -4.73
CA ASP A 209 -11.35 -2.23 -4.33
C ASP A 209 -10.61 -0.90 -4.42
N VAL A 210 -9.36 -0.82 -3.94
CA VAL A 210 -8.55 0.39 -4.04
C VAL A 210 -8.41 0.87 -5.49
N LEU A 211 -8.14 -0.05 -6.43
CA LEU A 211 -8.01 0.28 -7.84
C LEU A 211 -9.33 0.80 -8.43
N LEU A 212 -10.46 0.17 -8.08
CA LEU A 212 -11.78 0.56 -8.54
C LEU A 212 -12.24 1.90 -7.94
N GLU A 213 -11.97 2.14 -6.65
CA GLU A 213 -12.27 3.42 -6.00
C GLU A 213 -11.43 4.55 -6.63
N ARG A 214 -10.14 4.31 -6.85
CA ARG A 214 -9.27 5.28 -7.53
C ARG A 214 -9.78 5.63 -8.95
N ALA A 215 -10.24 4.62 -9.70
CA ALA A 215 -10.84 4.86 -11.01
C ALA A 215 -12.17 5.61 -10.90
N ARG A 216 -12.99 5.31 -9.89
CA ARG A 216 -14.27 5.99 -9.62
C ARG A 216 -14.04 7.46 -9.31
N ASP A 217 -13.05 7.80 -8.49
CA ASP A 217 -12.69 9.18 -8.15
C ASP A 217 -12.25 9.97 -9.38
N ALA A 218 -11.65 9.29 -10.36
CA ALA A 218 -11.33 9.86 -11.66
C ALA A 218 -12.53 9.94 -12.62
N GLY A 219 -13.73 9.54 -12.19
CA GLY A 219 -14.96 9.61 -12.96
C GLY A 219 -15.37 8.33 -13.70
N ALA A 220 -14.70 7.18 -13.44
CA ALA A 220 -15.08 5.92 -14.06
C ALA A 220 -16.47 5.47 -13.57
N ALA A 221 -17.31 5.04 -14.50
CA ALA A 221 -18.61 4.44 -14.19
C ALA A 221 -18.42 2.94 -13.86
N VAL A 222 -17.80 2.65 -12.71
CA VAL A 222 -17.49 1.27 -12.28
C VAL A 222 -18.74 0.50 -11.81
N GLY A 223 -19.89 1.19 -11.68
CA GLY A 223 -21.18 0.58 -11.36
C GLY A 223 -21.15 -0.28 -10.09
N THR A 224 -21.66 -1.51 -10.21
CA THR A 224 -21.67 -2.51 -9.13
C THR A 224 -20.36 -3.28 -8.99
N ALA A 225 -19.34 -3.01 -9.81
CA ALA A 225 -18.10 -3.77 -9.83
C ALA A 225 -17.34 -3.73 -8.48
N VAL A 226 -17.41 -2.59 -7.77
CA VAL A 226 -16.83 -2.49 -6.42
C VAL A 226 -17.58 -3.36 -5.42
N GLU A 227 -18.92 -3.35 -5.47
CA GLU A 227 -19.76 -4.17 -4.58
C GLU A 227 -19.55 -5.66 -4.86
N GLU A 228 -19.46 -6.03 -6.14
CA GLU A 228 -19.17 -7.40 -6.57
C GLU A 228 -17.77 -7.85 -6.12
N ALA A 229 -16.75 -6.98 -6.22
CA ALA A 229 -15.41 -7.25 -5.73
C ALA A 229 -15.40 -7.48 -4.22
N ARG A 230 -16.09 -6.64 -3.45
CA ARG A 230 -16.24 -6.79 -1.99
C ARG A 230 -16.95 -8.08 -1.60
N GLU A 231 -18.01 -8.46 -2.31
CA GLU A 231 -18.73 -9.71 -2.05
C GLU A 231 -17.84 -10.94 -2.32
N GLN A 232 -17.07 -10.91 -3.42
CA GLN A 232 -16.13 -11.98 -3.74
C GLN A 232 -15.01 -12.10 -2.70
N THR A 233 -14.47 -10.98 -2.23
CA THR A 233 -13.43 -10.95 -1.20
C THR A 233 -13.92 -11.56 0.12
N ARG A 234 -15.15 -11.24 0.55
CA ARG A 234 -15.75 -11.83 1.75
C ARG A 234 -15.98 -13.32 1.61
N ALA A 235 -16.34 -13.79 0.43
CA ALA A 235 -16.59 -15.22 0.17
C ALA A 235 -15.29 -16.06 0.11
N CYS A 236 -14.13 -15.44 -0.14
CA CYS A 236 -12.83 -16.12 -0.15
C CYS A 236 -12.15 -16.15 1.24
N GLY A 237 -12.69 -15.42 2.22
CA GLY A 237 -12.17 -15.34 3.59
C GLY A 237 -12.82 -16.32 4.58
N ASP A 238 -13.78 -17.12 4.13
CA ASP A 238 -14.39 -18.25 4.85
C ASP A 238 -13.80 -19.59 4.36
#